data_b032c40c9aead4750ba407644d1fa41a
#
_entry.id   b032c40c9aead4750ba407644d1fa41a
#
_cell.length_a   1.000
_cell.length_b   1.000
_cell.length_c   1.000
_cell.angle_alpha   90.00
_cell.angle_beta   90.00
_cell.angle_gamma   90.00
#
_symmetry.space_group_name_H-M   'P 1'
#
loop_
_entity.id
_entity.type
_entity.pdbx_description
1 polymer ?
#
loop_
_entity_poly.entity_id
_entity_poly.type
_entity_poly.pdbx_seq_one_letter_code
_entity_poly.pdbx_strand_id
1 'polypeptide(L)'
;MTLQEIMNKYPITVGKDEQITNVAKLMVKHNLTAIAVVDKDNKLIGIVSEGDLLYKKVRPHAPHYINILGANIYYGGIGEYDGQFKKLMATHVEEIMTTEVITAYADAEVEVTVGAMVEKHLKNLPVVDDAYHLVGMVSRHDIMKLIAEEQGK
;
A
#
# COMPACT_ATOMS: atom_id res chain seq x y z
N MET A 1 -10.73 -1.44 23.72
CA MET A 1 -10.20 -0.38 22.83
C MET A 1 -10.61 -0.66 21.41
N THR A 2 -11.18 0.32 20.75
CA THR A 2 -11.67 0.20 19.37
C THR A 2 -10.71 0.87 18.37
N LEU A 3 -10.86 0.52 17.08
CA LEU A 3 -10.04 1.13 16.03
C LEU A 3 -10.21 2.64 15.96
N GLN A 4 -11.38 3.17 16.27
CA GLN A 4 -11.64 4.61 16.29
C GLN A 4 -10.69 5.38 17.21
N GLU A 5 -10.20 4.73 18.26
CA GLU A 5 -9.30 5.35 19.24
C GLU A 5 -7.84 5.42 18.78
N ILE A 6 -7.44 4.53 17.85
CA ILE A 6 -6.05 4.43 17.39
C ILE A 6 -5.83 4.76 15.92
N MET A 7 -6.88 4.74 15.09
CA MET A 7 -6.75 4.96 13.64
C MET A 7 -6.38 6.41 13.33
N ASN A 8 -5.69 6.58 12.19
CA ASN A 8 -5.56 7.89 11.58
C ASN A 8 -6.91 8.28 10.96
N LYS A 9 -7.54 9.32 11.47
CA LYS A 9 -8.86 9.81 11.02
C LYS A 9 -8.81 10.64 9.74
N TYR A 10 -7.62 11.03 9.32
CA TYR A 10 -7.39 11.87 8.14
C TYR A 10 -6.34 11.23 7.23
N PRO A 11 -6.61 10.01 6.73
CA PRO A 11 -5.65 9.34 5.86
C PRO A 11 -5.50 10.08 4.53
N ILE A 12 -4.30 10.04 3.97
CA ILE A 12 -4.06 10.55 2.63
C ILE A 12 -4.71 9.61 1.65
N THR A 13 -5.49 10.16 0.72
CA THR A 13 -6.21 9.41 -0.31
C THR A 13 -5.90 9.98 -1.69
N VAL A 14 -6.15 9.18 -2.71
CA VAL A 14 -6.10 9.59 -4.12
C VAL A 14 -7.34 9.11 -4.85
N GLY A 15 -7.65 9.74 -5.99
CA GLY A 15 -8.68 9.25 -6.90
C GLY A 15 -8.12 8.20 -7.87
N LYS A 16 -9.03 7.50 -8.56
CA LYS A 16 -8.66 6.43 -9.51
C LYS A 16 -7.81 6.92 -10.70
N ASP A 17 -7.97 8.17 -11.08
CA ASP A 17 -7.27 8.77 -12.22
C ASP A 17 -5.90 9.37 -11.85
N GLU A 18 -5.49 9.26 -10.60
CA GLU A 18 -4.19 9.74 -10.15
C GLU A 18 -3.06 8.99 -10.81
N GLN A 19 -2.02 9.72 -11.21
CA GLN A 19 -0.81 9.11 -11.80
C GLN A 19 0.02 8.41 -10.73
N ILE A 20 0.59 7.28 -11.08
CA ILE A 20 1.44 6.49 -10.19
C ILE A 20 2.65 7.28 -9.67
N THR A 21 3.22 8.15 -10.49
CA THR A 21 4.33 9.02 -10.06
C THR A 21 3.94 9.92 -8.89
N ASN A 22 2.71 10.45 -8.89
CA ASN A 22 2.20 11.28 -7.79
C ASN A 22 1.93 10.42 -6.54
N VAL A 23 1.40 9.22 -6.71
CA VAL A 23 1.21 8.28 -5.60
C VAL A 23 2.55 7.95 -4.94
N ALA A 24 3.57 7.63 -5.73
CA ALA A 24 4.92 7.37 -5.21
C ALA A 24 5.49 8.57 -4.46
N LYS A 25 5.32 9.79 -4.97
CA LYS A 25 5.75 11.02 -4.30
C LYS A 25 5.06 11.21 -2.93
N LEU A 26 3.75 10.96 -2.87
CA LEU A 26 2.99 11.03 -1.61
C LEU A 26 3.47 9.99 -0.61
N MET A 27 3.70 8.76 -1.06
CA MET A 27 4.20 7.68 -0.20
C MET A 27 5.58 8.01 0.39
N VAL A 28 6.47 8.55 -0.41
CA VAL A 28 7.81 8.98 0.05
C VAL A 28 7.72 10.16 1.00
N LYS A 29 6.96 11.20 0.63
CA LYS A 29 6.81 12.43 1.42
C LYS A 29 6.24 12.18 2.81
N HIS A 30 5.25 11.29 2.92
CA HIS A 30 4.53 11.01 4.16
C HIS A 30 4.93 9.69 4.82
N ASN A 31 5.97 9.03 4.30
CA ASN A 31 6.47 7.75 4.80
C ASN A 31 5.36 6.69 4.90
N LEU A 32 4.60 6.53 3.81
CA LEU A 32 3.48 5.60 3.71
C LEU A 32 3.87 4.34 2.96
N THR A 33 3.28 3.21 3.33
CA THR A 33 3.43 1.94 2.61
C THR A 33 2.23 1.59 1.74
N ALA A 34 1.13 2.34 1.88
CA ALA A 34 -0.07 2.23 1.06
C ALA A 34 -0.87 3.52 1.11
N ILE A 35 -1.69 3.74 0.07
CA ILE A 35 -2.64 4.86 -0.01
C ILE A 35 -4.00 4.30 -0.43
N ALA A 36 -5.06 4.72 0.26
CA ALA A 36 -6.42 4.38 -0.11
C ALA A 36 -6.87 5.16 -1.35
N VAL A 37 -7.59 4.48 -2.22
CA VAL A 37 -8.19 5.08 -3.42
C VAL A 37 -9.70 5.22 -3.17
N VAL A 38 -10.21 6.44 -3.32
CA VAL A 38 -11.60 6.77 -3.07
C VAL A 38 -12.24 7.43 -4.28
N ASP A 39 -13.56 7.32 -4.38
CA ASP A 39 -14.32 8.06 -5.38
C ASP A 39 -14.66 9.50 -4.90
N LYS A 40 -15.41 10.23 -5.70
CA LYS A 40 -15.85 11.61 -5.40
C LYS A 40 -16.69 11.73 -4.12
N ASP A 41 -17.36 10.64 -3.71
CA ASP A 41 -18.18 10.58 -2.50
C ASP A 41 -17.41 10.02 -1.29
N ASN A 42 -16.07 9.92 -1.41
CA ASN A 42 -15.18 9.35 -0.38
C ASN A 42 -15.41 7.86 -0.10
N LYS A 43 -16.04 7.14 -1.01
CA LYS A 43 -16.19 5.70 -0.90
C LYS A 43 -14.89 5.00 -1.31
N LEU A 44 -14.50 4.01 -0.54
CA LEU A 44 -13.31 3.21 -0.82
C LEU A 44 -13.53 2.37 -2.08
N ILE A 45 -12.67 2.54 -3.08
CA ILE A 45 -12.71 1.76 -4.32
C ILE A 45 -11.48 0.88 -4.53
N GLY A 46 -10.43 1.13 -3.78
CA GLY A 46 -9.21 0.33 -3.87
C GLY A 46 -8.14 0.79 -2.90
N ILE A 47 -7.02 0.10 -2.93
CA ILE A 47 -5.80 0.45 -2.20
C ILE A 47 -4.59 0.20 -3.09
N VAL A 48 -3.60 1.08 -3.00
CA VAL A 48 -2.31 0.93 -3.68
C VAL A 48 -1.22 0.81 -2.63
N SER A 49 -0.48 -0.29 -2.67
CA SER A 49 0.64 -0.55 -1.77
C SER A 49 1.98 -0.46 -2.51
N GLU A 50 3.07 -0.42 -1.74
CA GLU A 50 4.42 -0.58 -2.30
C GLU A 50 4.54 -1.85 -3.15
N GLY A 51 3.95 -2.96 -2.69
CA GLY A 51 3.93 -4.21 -3.42
C GLY A 51 3.24 -4.10 -4.77
N ASP A 52 2.13 -3.37 -4.85
CA ASP A 52 1.43 -3.13 -6.12
C ASP A 52 2.32 -2.37 -7.11
N LEU A 53 3.05 -1.36 -6.64
CA LEU A 53 3.95 -0.58 -7.49
C LEU A 53 5.16 -1.38 -7.96
N LEU A 54 5.72 -2.22 -7.09
CA LEU A 54 6.96 -2.93 -7.38
C LEU A 54 6.76 -4.26 -8.12
N TYR A 55 5.64 -4.96 -7.89
CA TYR A 55 5.49 -6.36 -8.31
C TYR A 55 4.39 -6.62 -9.33
N LYS A 56 3.37 -5.78 -9.43
CA LYS A 56 2.26 -6.03 -10.37
C LYS A 56 2.56 -5.64 -11.81
N LYS A 57 3.22 -4.52 -12.04
CA LYS A 57 3.52 -3.99 -13.38
C LYS A 57 4.99 -4.10 -13.74
N VAL A 58 5.87 -3.93 -12.78
CA VAL A 58 7.29 -4.16 -12.95
C VAL A 58 7.61 -5.55 -12.41
N ARG A 59 7.60 -6.55 -13.26
CA ARG A 59 8.15 -7.85 -12.90
C ARG A 59 9.67 -7.74 -12.93
N PRO A 60 10.35 -7.77 -11.78
CA PRO A 60 11.80 -7.71 -11.78
C PRO A 60 12.35 -9.01 -12.34
N HIS A 61 12.52 -9.07 -13.65
CA HIS A 61 13.34 -10.09 -14.26
C HIS A 61 14.78 -9.59 -14.16
N ALA A 62 15.56 -10.22 -13.29
CA ALA A 62 16.99 -9.97 -13.28
C ALA A 62 17.53 -10.17 -14.70
N PRO A 63 18.36 -9.25 -15.21
CA PRO A 63 18.97 -9.44 -16.52
C PRO A 63 19.70 -10.78 -16.54
N HIS A 64 19.62 -11.48 -17.65
CA HIS A 64 20.40 -12.70 -17.85
C HIS A 64 21.90 -12.34 -17.76
N TYR A 65 22.65 -13.14 -17.06
CA TYR A 65 24.09 -12.94 -16.95
C TYR A 65 24.86 -14.23 -17.19
N ILE A 66 26.06 -14.11 -17.66
CA ILE A 66 27.06 -15.19 -17.72
C ILE A 66 28.27 -14.78 -16.90
N ASN A 67 28.87 -15.75 -16.21
CA ASN A 67 30.08 -15.51 -15.46
C ASN A 67 31.28 -15.91 -16.35
N ILE A 68 32.14 -14.94 -16.65
CA ILE A 68 33.39 -15.15 -17.39
C ILE A 68 34.57 -14.67 -16.54
N LEU A 69 35.45 -15.58 -16.16
CA LEU A 69 36.67 -15.27 -15.38
C LEU A 69 36.41 -14.45 -14.12
N GLY A 70 35.31 -14.75 -13.41
CA GLY A 70 34.91 -14.05 -12.19
C GLY A 70 34.15 -12.74 -12.41
N ALA A 71 33.94 -12.33 -13.63
CA ALA A 71 33.07 -11.16 -13.95
C ALA A 71 31.70 -11.60 -14.46
N ASN A 72 30.65 -11.02 -13.92
CA ASN A 72 29.29 -11.24 -14.42
C ASN A 72 29.03 -10.30 -15.59
N ILE A 73 28.73 -10.87 -16.75
CA ILE A 73 28.35 -10.11 -17.95
C ILE A 73 26.84 -10.25 -18.14
N TYR A 74 26.13 -9.15 -18.00
CA TYR A 74 24.69 -9.10 -18.17
C TYR A 74 24.32 -8.94 -19.64
N TYR A 75 23.35 -9.73 -20.10
CA TYR A 75 22.84 -9.66 -21.46
C TYR A 75 21.32 -9.86 -21.48
N GLY A 76 20.63 -9.18 -22.37
CA GLY A 76 19.16 -9.26 -22.51
C GLY A 76 18.38 -8.75 -21.30
N GLY A 77 17.10 -8.47 -21.46
CA GLY A 77 16.20 -8.07 -20.40
C GLY A 77 16.33 -6.62 -19.90
N ILE A 78 17.44 -5.94 -20.12
CA ILE A 78 17.66 -4.57 -19.66
C ILE A 78 16.68 -3.60 -20.36
N GLY A 79 16.51 -3.75 -21.66
CA GLY A 79 15.57 -2.91 -22.42
C GLY A 79 14.11 -3.17 -22.07
N GLU A 80 13.73 -4.42 -21.78
CA GLU A 80 12.39 -4.78 -21.31
C GLU A 80 12.11 -4.22 -19.92
N TYR A 81 13.09 -4.25 -19.03
CA TYR A 81 12.99 -3.67 -17.69
C TYR A 81 12.75 -2.17 -17.75
N ASP A 82 13.51 -1.43 -18.55
CA ASP A 82 13.32 0.01 -18.77
C ASP A 82 11.94 0.32 -19.38
N GLY A 83 11.49 -0.49 -20.34
CA GLY A 83 10.18 -0.32 -20.97
C GLY A 83 9.03 -0.55 -19.98
N GLN A 84 9.13 -1.55 -19.12
CA GLN A 84 8.14 -1.82 -18.08
C GLN A 84 8.11 -0.71 -17.03
N PHE A 85 9.27 -0.19 -16.62
CA PHE A 85 9.36 0.91 -15.67
C PHE A 85 8.74 2.19 -16.23
N LYS A 86 9.00 2.53 -17.48
CA LYS A 86 8.37 3.67 -18.18
C LYS A 86 6.85 3.51 -18.28
N LYS A 87 6.35 2.31 -18.56
CA LYS A 87 4.92 2.00 -18.59
C LYS A 87 4.28 2.18 -17.22
N LEU A 88 4.96 1.75 -16.16
CA LEU A 88 4.48 1.95 -14.80
C LEU A 88 4.32 3.44 -14.49
N MET A 89 5.31 4.26 -14.80
CA MET A 89 5.25 5.71 -14.54
C MET A 89 4.15 6.43 -15.30
N ALA A 90 3.72 5.91 -16.46
CA ALA A 90 2.63 6.44 -17.26
C ALA A 90 1.25 5.92 -16.85
N THR A 91 1.18 5.00 -15.89
CA THR A 91 -0.04 4.29 -15.47
C THR A 91 -0.83 5.12 -14.46
N HIS A 92 -2.15 5.01 -14.52
CA HIS A 92 -3.07 5.55 -13.51
C HIS A 92 -3.35 4.50 -12.42
N VAL A 93 -3.70 4.97 -11.24
CA VAL A 93 -3.94 4.16 -10.04
C VAL A 93 -4.93 3.02 -10.28
N GLU A 94 -6.02 3.27 -11.00
CA GLU A 94 -7.07 2.25 -11.23
C GLU A 94 -6.55 1.00 -11.95
N GLU A 95 -5.46 1.13 -12.74
CA GLU A 95 -4.89 0.02 -13.50
C GLU A 95 -4.08 -0.95 -12.64
N ILE A 96 -3.64 -0.50 -11.44
CA ILE A 96 -2.78 -1.31 -10.57
C ILE A 96 -3.32 -1.50 -9.15
N MET A 97 -4.31 -0.72 -8.72
CA MET A 97 -4.87 -0.84 -7.37
C MET A 97 -5.46 -2.20 -7.10
N THR A 98 -5.42 -2.62 -5.85
CA THR A 98 -6.16 -3.78 -5.35
C THR A 98 -7.59 -3.34 -5.08
N THR A 99 -8.58 -4.01 -5.70
CA THR A 99 -10.01 -3.68 -5.56
C THR A 99 -10.72 -4.49 -4.50
N GLU A 100 -10.27 -5.72 -4.24
CA GLU A 100 -10.76 -6.55 -3.13
C GLU A 100 -10.02 -6.18 -1.86
N VAL A 101 -10.44 -5.08 -1.23
CA VAL A 101 -9.76 -4.53 -0.06
C VAL A 101 -10.33 -5.16 1.21
N ILE A 102 -9.43 -5.63 2.08
CA ILE A 102 -9.79 -6.05 3.43
C ILE A 102 -9.96 -4.79 4.27
N THR A 103 -11.12 -4.63 4.88
CA THR A 103 -11.51 -3.45 5.66
C THR A 103 -11.99 -3.84 7.05
N ALA A 104 -12.09 -2.85 7.93
CA ALA A 104 -12.70 -2.99 9.25
C ALA A 104 -13.65 -1.82 9.52
N TYR A 105 -14.46 -1.96 10.55
CA TYR A 105 -15.32 -0.89 11.07
C TYR A 105 -14.64 -0.18 12.24
N ALA A 106 -15.02 1.08 12.47
CA ALA A 106 -14.41 1.91 13.51
C ALA A 106 -14.61 1.37 14.93
N ASP A 107 -15.70 0.64 15.17
CA ASP A 107 -16.04 0.02 16.45
C ASP A 107 -15.41 -1.37 16.65
N ALA A 108 -14.66 -1.88 15.67
CA ALA A 108 -13.96 -3.15 15.81
C ALA A 108 -12.91 -3.08 16.92
N GLU A 109 -12.77 -4.20 17.65
CA GLU A 109 -11.78 -4.31 18.72
C GLU A 109 -10.35 -4.37 18.16
N VAL A 110 -9.44 -3.63 18.78
CA VAL A 110 -8.03 -3.53 18.35
C VAL A 110 -7.36 -4.92 18.36
N GLU A 111 -7.53 -5.70 19.43
CA GLU A 111 -6.88 -7.00 19.55
C GLU A 111 -7.31 -7.99 18.47
N VAL A 112 -8.61 -8.04 18.16
CA VAL A 112 -9.14 -8.88 17.08
C VAL A 112 -8.60 -8.43 15.73
N THR A 113 -8.55 -7.12 15.51
CA THR A 113 -8.04 -6.52 14.27
C THR A 113 -6.54 -6.80 14.07
N VAL A 114 -5.75 -6.65 15.12
CA VAL A 114 -4.32 -6.97 15.10
C VAL A 114 -4.09 -8.44 14.74
N GLY A 115 -4.87 -9.34 15.36
CA GLY A 115 -4.82 -10.76 15.01
C GLY A 115 -5.08 -11.03 13.54
N ALA A 116 -6.11 -10.41 12.99
CA ALA A 116 -6.43 -10.54 11.56
C ALA A 116 -5.33 -9.94 10.65
N MET A 117 -4.76 -8.80 11.03
CA MET A 117 -3.66 -8.19 10.27
C MET A 117 -2.41 -9.08 10.25
N VAL A 118 -2.07 -9.71 11.37
CA VAL A 118 -0.94 -10.65 11.47
C VAL A 118 -1.21 -11.89 10.63
N GLU A 119 -2.36 -12.50 10.78
CA GLU A 119 -2.73 -13.72 10.03
C GLU A 119 -2.72 -13.51 8.53
N LYS A 120 -3.23 -12.38 8.08
CA LYS A 120 -3.34 -12.03 6.64
C LYS A 120 -2.14 -11.25 6.11
N HIS A 121 -1.10 -11.04 6.90
CA HIS A 121 0.11 -10.28 6.54
C HIS A 121 -0.18 -8.86 6.05
N LEU A 122 -1.16 -8.19 6.65
CA LEU A 122 -1.54 -6.83 6.28
C LEU A 122 -0.63 -5.80 6.96
N LYS A 123 -0.22 -4.79 6.21
CA LYS A 123 0.54 -3.64 6.72
C LYS A 123 -0.37 -2.44 7.01
N ASN A 124 -1.48 -2.35 6.29
CA ASN A 124 -2.45 -1.27 6.38
C ASN A 124 -3.85 -1.84 6.30
N LEU A 125 -4.76 -1.24 7.04
CA LEU A 125 -6.16 -1.65 7.08
C LEU A 125 -7.05 -0.42 6.98
N PRO A 126 -7.75 -0.23 5.86
CA PRO A 126 -8.74 0.83 5.75
C PRO A 126 -9.93 0.58 6.69
N VAL A 127 -10.39 1.64 7.33
CA VAL A 127 -11.57 1.63 8.19
C VAL A 127 -12.70 2.37 7.47
N VAL A 128 -13.84 1.70 7.36
CA VAL A 128 -15.00 2.20 6.60
C VAL A 128 -16.25 2.25 7.47
N ASP A 129 -17.23 3.04 7.06
CA ASP A 129 -18.58 3.05 7.65
C ASP A 129 -19.50 2.07 6.90
N ASP A 130 -20.78 2.01 7.31
CA ASP A 130 -21.78 1.12 6.72
C ASP A 130 -22.08 1.42 5.24
N ALA A 131 -21.83 2.64 4.80
CA ALA A 131 -21.97 3.06 3.40
C ALA A 131 -20.66 2.93 2.60
N TYR A 132 -19.63 2.33 3.20
CA TYR A 132 -18.32 2.13 2.60
C TYR A 132 -17.50 3.42 2.39
N HIS A 133 -17.82 4.48 3.12
CA HIS A 133 -16.96 5.67 3.17
C HIS A 133 -15.71 5.39 3.98
N LEU A 134 -14.58 5.88 3.51
CA LEU A 134 -13.33 5.78 4.27
C LEU A 134 -13.39 6.75 5.45
N VAL A 135 -13.31 6.20 6.67
CA VAL A 135 -13.32 6.99 7.91
C VAL A 135 -11.99 7.00 8.64
N GLY A 136 -11.07 6.12 8.25
CA GLY A 136 -9.74 6.07 8.84
C GLY A 136 -8.86 5.02 8.20
N MET A 137 -7.63 4.95 8.70
CA MET A 137 -6.63 3.96 8.30
C MET A 137 -5.86 3.51 9.53
N VAL A 138 -5.65 2.22 9.66
CA VAL A 138 -4.78 1.64 10.69
C VAL A 138 -3.57 1.01 10.01
N SER A 139 -2.38 1.37 10.49
CA SER A 139 -1.12 0.79 10.02
C SER A 139 -0.46 -0.03 11.11
N ARG A 140 0.50 -0.87 10.74
CA ARG A 140 1.37 -1.57 11.71
C ARG A 140 2.07 -0.57 12.64
N HIS A 141 2.42 0.61 12.11
CA HIS A 141 3.06 1.65 12.89
C HIS A 141 2.15 2.19 14.00
N ASP A 142 0.85 2.34 13.73
CA ASP A 142 -0.13 2.76 14.75
C ASP A 142 -0.21 1.74 15.89
N ILE A 143 -0.19 0.46 15.55
CA ILE A 143 -0.17 -0.63 16.53
C ILE A 143 1.14 -0.64 17.33
N MET A 144 2.27 -0.40 16.67
CA MET A 144 3.57 -0.31 17.36
C MET A 144 3.63 0.86 18.33
N LYS A 145 3.04 2.00 18.00
CA LYS A 145 2.90 3.13 18.92
C LYS A 145 2.09 2.74 20.17
N LEU A 146 0.96 2.08 19.97
CA LEU A 146 0.13 1.61 21.08
C LEU A 146 0.91 0.71 22.04
N ILE A 147 1.66 -0.26 21.50
CA ILE A 147 2.50 -1.16 22.31
C ILE A 147 3.57 -0.39 23.08
N ALA A 148 4.19 0.60 22.44
CA ALA A 148 5.22 1.43 23.08
C ALA A 148 4.65 2.30 24.21
N GLU A 149 3.43 2.80 24.05
CA GLU A 149 2.75 3.61 25.07
C GLU A 149 2.30 2.81 26.28
N GLU A 150 1.87 1.57 26.11
CA GLU A 150 1.46 0.69 27.21
C GLU A 150 2.61 0.34 28.16
N GLN A 151 3.84 0.30 27.68
CA GLN A 151 5.02 0.04 28.52
C GLN A 151 5.47 1.26 29.35
N GLY A 152 4.94 2.43 29.06
CA GLY A 152 5.22 3.67 29.79
C GLY A 152 4.32 3.94 31.00
N LYS A 153 3.38 3.04 31.25
CA LYS A 153 2.49 3.04 32.42
C LYS A 153 2.95 1.98 33.43
#